data_0dcd822cb9390247c5dceccdf611ba37
#
_entry.id   0dcd822cb9390247c5dceccdf611ba37
#
_cell.length_a   1.000
_cell.length_b   1.000
_cell.length_c   1.000
_cell.angle_alpha   90.00
_cell.angle_beta   90.00
_cell.angle_gamma   90.00
#
_symmetry.space_group_name_H-M   'P 1'
#
loop_
_entity.id
_entity.type
_entity.pdbx_description
1 polymer ?
#
loop_
_entity_poly.entity_id
_entity_poly.type
_entity_poly.pdbx_seq_one_letter_code
_entity_poly.pdbx_strand_id
1 'polypeptide(L)'
;MMNSRLLVAVMLLPGFLLGPASAGDKKPDECGLASVYATVTEETASGEDTQPEDFTAAHRTLPFGTLVHVANQENGHWAVVRITDRGPFVSGRIIDVSQVAARALGISGLTQVCLNITWMPERQSVGQK
;
A
#
# COMPACT_ATOMS: atom_id res chain seq x y z
N MET A 1 26.42 10.73 -65.31
CA MET A 1 26.70 9.85 -64.15
C MET A 1 26.05 10.40 -62.92
N MET A 2 24.96 9.81 -62.54
CA MET A 2 24.19 10.24 -61.37
C MET A 2 24.66 9.47 -60.19
N ASN A 3 25.44 10.09 -59.33
CA ASN A 3 25.73 9.53 -58.03
C ASN A 3 24.54 9.77 -57.10
N SER A 4 23.66 8.81 -57.10
CA SER A 4 22.60 8.75 -56.13
C SER A 4 23.21 8.37 -54.78
N ARG A 5 23.60 9.37 -54.02
CA ARG A 5 23.90 9.15 -52.61
C ARG A 5 22.57 9.05 -51.87
N LEU A 6 22.14 7.84 -51.64
CA LEU A 6 21.09 7.56 -50.71
C LEU A 6 21.58 7.99 -49.34
N LEU A 7 21.23 9.15 -48.89
CA LEU A 7 21.27 9.52 -47.50
C LEU A 7 20.22 8.71 -46.80
N VAL A 8 20.61 7.56 -46.26
CA VAL A 8 19.81 6.88 -45.26
C VAL A 8 19.88 7.77 -44.03
N ALA A 9 18.89 8.64 -43.91
CA ALA A 9 18.66 9.27 -42.63
C ALA A 9 18.29 8.16 -41.63
N VAL A 10 19.28 7.68 -40.91
CA VAL A 10 19.03 6.91 -39.71
C VAL A 10 18.35 7.88 -38.75
N MET A 11 17.02 7.87 -38.75
CA MET A 11 16.29 8.45 -37.66
C MET A 11 16.65 7.61 -36.40
N LEU A 12 17.65 8.07 -35.70
CA LEU A 12 17.77 7.76 -34.32
C LEU A 12 16.53 8.34 -33.66
N LEU A 13 15.49 7.53 -33.58
CA LEU A 13 14.45 7.75 -32.60
C LEU A 13 15.19 7.88 -31.26
N PRO A 14 15.08 9.03 -30.57
CA PRO A 14 15.57 9.07 -29.22
C PRO A 14 14.90 7.91 -28.53
N GLY A 15 15.70 6.94 -28.09
CA GLY A 15 15.17 5.81 -27.39
C GLY A 15 14.25 6.38 -26.33
N PHE A 16 12.98 6.07 -26.41
CA PHE A 16 12.09 6.27 -25.32
C PHE A 16 12.63 5.37 -24.22
N LEU A 17 13.54 5.91 -23.43
CA LEU A 17 13.80 5.37 -22.14
C LEU A 17 12.51 5.63 -21.36
N LEU A 18 11.58 4.72 -21.50
CA LEU A 18 10.61 4.51 -20.45
C LEU A 18 11.44 4.07 -19.24
N GLY A 19 12.06 5.03 -18.60
CA GLY A 19 12.40 4.87 -17.22
C GLY A 19 11.14 4.41 -16.51
N PRO A 20 11.22 3.54 -15.49
CA PRO A 20 10.06 3.21 -14.70
C PRO A 20 9.38 4.53 -14.38
N ALA A 21 8.11 4.64 -14.77
CA ALA A 21 7.33 5.81 -14.42
C ALA A 21 7.60 6.05 -12.94
N SER A 22 8.11 7.20 -12.59
CA SER A 22 8.56 7.53 -11.24
C SER A 22 7.41 7.68 -10.23
N ALA A 23 6.30 7.00 -10.47
CA ALA A 23 5.28 6.75 -9.45
C ALA A 23 5.88 6.07 -8.21
N GLY A 24 7.14 5.58 -8.30
CA GLY A 24 7.86 4.95 -7.21
C GLY A 24 8.85 5.82 -6.45
N ASP A 25 9.04 7.08 -6.83
CA ASP A 25 10.04 7.94 -6.17
C ASP A 25 9.55 8.53 -4.84
N LYS A 26 8.29 8.35 -4.50
CA LYS A 26 7.80 8.71 -3.18
C LYS A 26 8.30 7.68 -2.18
N LYS A 27 9.09 8.15 -1.22
CA LYS A 27 9.49 7.34 -0.07
C LYS A 27 8.24 6.78 0.63
N PRO A 28 8.20 5.49 0.99
CA PRO A 28 7.12 4.94 1.79
C PRO A 28 6.93 5.72 3.09
N ASP A 29 5.69 5.84 3.54
CA ASP A 29 5.38 6.52 4.79
C ASP A 29 5.89 5.71 5.99
N GLU A 30 5.83 4.38 5.92
CA GLU A 30 6.31 3.50 6.98
C GLU A 30 6.64 2.12 6.41
N CYS A 31 7.71 1.49 6.89
CA CYS A 31 8.05 0.10 6.57
C CYS A 31 8.28 -0.70 7.85
N GLY A 32 7.91 -1.97 7.83
CA GLY A 32 8.08 -2.88 8.96
C GLY A 32 7.35 -4.19 8.73
N LEU A 33 7.14 -4.95 9.80
CA LEU A 33 6.49 -6.25 9.70
C LEU A 33 4.97 -6.13 9.72
N ALA A 34 4.34 -6.82 8.79
CA ALA A 34 2.91 -7.09 8.82
C ALA A 34 2.63 -8.46 9.44
N SER A 35 1.51 -8.57 10.12
CA SER A 35 0.94 -9.84 10.54
C SER A 35 -0.53 -9.94 10.10
N VAL A 36 -1.14 -11.08 10.35
CA VAL A 36 -2.53 -11.36 9.97
C VAL A 36 -3.38 -11.42 11.23
N TYR A 37 -4.55 -10.82 11.19
CA TYR A 37 -5.53 -10.95 12.26
C TYR A 37 -5.87 -12.42 12.53
N ALA A 38 -5.86 -12.79 13.80
CA ALA A 38 -6.18 -14.14 14.22
C ALA A 38 -7.69 -14.44 14.30
N THR A 39 -8.52 -13.42 14.43
CA THR A 39 -9.97 -13.57 14.65
C THR A 39 -10.80 -12.67 13.74
N VAL A 40 -11.99 -13.13 13.39
CA VAL A 40 -12.82 -12.57 12.33
C VAL A 40 -14.13 -11.96 12.85
N THR A 41 -14.37 -11.92 14.15
CA THR A 41 -15.74 -11.72 14.65
C THR A 41 -15.86 -10.78 15.87
N GLU A 42 -14.90 -9.91 16.11
CA GLU A 42 -15.02 -8.97 17.20
C GLU A 42 -15.21 -7.54 16.67
N GLU A 43 -16.05 -6.79 17.36
CA GLU A 43 -16.18 -5.36 17.13
C GLU A 43 -14.81 -4.69 17.20
N THR A 44 -14.43 -4.00 16.13
CA THR A 44 -13.15 -3.31 16.06
C THR A 44 -13.14 -2.04 16.91
N ALA A 45 -11.95 -1.49 17.20
CA ALA A 45 -11.82 -0.26 17.96
C ALA A 45 -12.52 0.95 17.31
N SER A 46 -12.76 0.91 16.00
CA SER A 46 -13.55 1.93 15.30
C SER A 46 -15.05 1.80 15.56
N GLY A 47 -15.51 0.72 16.19
CA GLY A 47 -16.92 0.37 16.31
C GLY A 47 -17.50 -0.23 15.04
N GLU A 48 -16.69 -0.49 14.03
CA GLU A 48 -17.10 -1.06 12.77
C GLU A 48 -17.15 -2.59 12.87
N ASP A 49 -18.27 -3.18 12.46
CA ASP A 49 -18.43 -4.61 12.34
C ASP A 49 -17.83 -5.07 11.00
N THR A 50 -16.62 -5.61 11.04
CA THR A 50 -15.92 -6.04 9.83
C THR A 50 -16.30 -7.44 9.43
N GLN A 51 -16.48 -7.65 8.13
CA GLN A 51 -16.75 -8.95 7.55
C GLN A 51 -15.45 -9.64 7.11
N PRO A 52 -15.42 -10.99 7.02
CA PRO A 52 -14.21 -11.71 6.62
C PRO A 52 -13.65 -11.33 5.26
N GLU A 53 -14.48 -10.83 4.36
CA GLU A 53 -14.12 -10.39 3.01
C GLU A 53 -13.66 -8.93 2.93
N ASP A 54 -13.68 -8.21 4.04
CA ASP A 54 -13.29 -6.81 4.06
C ASP A 54 -11.76 -6.65 4.07
N PHE A 55 -11.27 -5.75 3.22
CA PHE A 55 -9.87 -5.33 3.21
C PHE A 55 -9.65 -4.29 4.31
N THR A 56 -9.39 -4.75 5.51
CA THR A 56 -9.21 -3.93 6.70
C THR A 56 -7.90 -4.25 7.41
N ALA A 57 -7.48 -3.38 8.31
CA ALA A 57 -6.28 -3.57 9.11
C ALA A 57 -6.33 -2.78 10.42
N ALA A 58 -5.49 -3.22 11.36
CA ALA A 58 -5.15 -2.46 12.55
C ALA A 58 -3.84 -1.69 12.33
N HIS A 59 -3.81 -0.46 12.79
CA HIS A 59 -2.62 0.38 12.87
C HIS A 59 -2.62 1.17 14.16
N ARG A 60 -1.42 1.44 14.71
CA ARG A 60 -1.31 2.07 16.04
C ARG A 60 -1.86 3.48 16.12
N THR A 61 -1.71 4.27 15.06
CA THR A 61 -1.93 5.73 15.14
C THR A 61 -2.75 6.32 14.01
N LEU A 62 -2.82 5.67 12.85
CA LEU A 62 -3.56 6.22 11.71
C LEU A 62 -5.06 6.35 12.05
N PRO A 63 -5.70 7.46 11.67
CA PRO A 63 -7.14 7.63 11.91
C PRO A 63 -7.96 6.48 11.34
N PHE A 64 -9.02 6.09 12.03
CA PHE A 64 -9.96 5.11 11.49
C PHE A 64 -10.55 5.61 10.17
N GLY A 65 -10.67 4.71 9.21
CA GLY A 65 -11.11 5.03 7.85
C GLY A 65 -9.98 5.40 6.89
N THR A 66 -8.76 5.59 7.37
CA THR A 66 -7.59 5.83 6.50
C THR A 66 -7.41 4.66 5.54
N LEU A 67 -7.20 4.96 4.27
CA LEU A 67 -6.86 3.96 3.26
C LEU A 67 -5.35 3.91 3.08
N VAL A 68 -4.82 2.71 3.16
CA VAL A 68 -3.37 2.45 3.12
C VAL A 68 -3.06 1.43 2.04
N HIS A 69 -2.16 1.81 1.15
CA HIS A 69 -1.55 0.89 0.21
C HIS A 69 -0.46 0.11 0.93
N VAL A 70 -0.63 -1.19 1.03
CA VAL A 70 0.33 -2.11 1.63
C VAL A 70 1.04 -2.86 0.52
N ALA A 71 2.35 -2.79 0.48
CA ALA A 71 3.16 -3.51 -0.50
C ALA A 71 4.03 -4.55 0.21
N ASN A 72 3.86 -5.81 -0.17
CA ASN A 72 4.70 -6.91 0.29
C ASN A 72 6.07 -6.81 -0.39
N GLN A 73 7.11 -6.59 0.39
CA GLN A 73 8.47 -6.39 -0.12
C GLN A 73 9.13 -7.69 -0.62
N GLU A 74 8.57 -8.85 -0.27
CA GLU A 74 9.11 -10.14 -0.66
C GLU A 74 8.62 -10.62 -2.03
N ASN A 75 7.41 -10.24 -2.43
CA ASN A 75 6.81 -10.70 -3.69
C ASN A 75 6.27 -9.59 -4.61
N GLY A 76 6.26 -8.34 -4.14
CA GLY A 76 5.75 -7.19 -4.90
C GLY A 76 4.22 -7.08 -4.96
N HIS A 77 3.46 -7.99 -4.35
CA HIS A 77 2.01 -7.88 -4.28
C HIS A 77 1.61 -6.71 -3.38
N TRP A 78 0.48 -6.11 -3.67
CA TRP A 78 -0.05 -4.99 -2.92
C TRP A 78 -1.57 -5.07 -2.77
N ALA A 79 -2.07 -4.42 -1.77
CA ALA A 79 -3.50 -4.25 -1.54
C ALA A 79 -3.75 -2.95 -0.80
N VAL A 80 -4.92 -2.36 -0.99
CA VAL A 80 -5.37 -1.21 -0.20
C VAL A 80 -6.28 -1.70 0.91
N VAL A 81 -5.98 -1.30 2.13
CA VAL A 81 -6.75 -1.67 3.32
C VAL A 81 -7.27 -0.41 4.03
N ARG A 82 -8.40 -0.55 4.71
CA ARG A 82 -8.98 0.49 5.55
C ARG A 82 -8.61 0.24 7.01
N ILE A 83 -8.13 1.26 7.70
CA ILE A 83 -7.81 1.17 9.11
C ILE A 83 -9.08 1.20 9.94
N THR A 84 -9.32 0.14 10.71
CA THR A 84 -10.52 -0.04 11.53
C THR A 84 -10.22 -0.36 12.98
N ASP A 85 -8.96 -0.63 13.31
CA ASP A 85 -8.60 -1.08 14.65
C ASP A 85 -7.23 -0.54 15.09
N ARG A 86 -6.89 -0.74 16.35
CA ARG A 86 -5.62 -0.35 16.97
C ARG A 86 -4.73 -1.56 17.20
N GLY A 87 -3.45 -1.35 17.07
CA GLY A 87 -2.39 -2.34 17.11
C GLY A 87 -1.65 -2.40 15.77
N PRO A 88 -0.72 -3.32 15.62
CA PRO A 88 -0.18 -4.24 16.62
C PRO A 88 0.68 -3.52 17.67
N PHE A 89 0.75 -4.08 18.89
CA PHE A 89 1.55 -3.55 19.99
C PHE A 89 2.81 -4.37 20.26
N VAL A 90 3.24 -5.10 19.26
CA VAL A 90 4.48 -5.89 19.28
C VAL A 90 5.56 -5.11 18.54
N SER A 91 6.75 -5.03 19.15
CA SER A 91 7.88 -4.31 18.55
C SER A 91 8.21 -4.82 17.15
N GLY A 92 8.42 -3.90 16.21
CA GLY A 92 8.74 -4.21 14.81
C GLY A 92 7.53 -4.50 13.91
N ARG A 93 6.37 -4.80 14.49
CA ARG A 93 5.13 -4.97 13.74
C ARG A 93 4.40 -3.64 13.61
N ILE A 94 4.00 -3.30 12.40
CA ILE A 94 3.39 -1.99 12.09
C ILE A 94 1.94 -2.09 11.66
N ILE A 95 1.49 -3.25 11.18
CA ILE A 95 0.14 -3.44 10.68
C ILE A 95 -0.30 -4.89 10.85
N ASP A 96 -1.55 -5.10 11.22
CA ASP A 96 -2.21 -6.39 11.18
C ASP A 96 -3.32 -6.32 10.14
N VAL A 97 -3.20 -7.12 9.09
CA VAL A 97 -4.15 -7.11 7.98
C VAL A 97 -5.20 -8.20 8.12
N SER A 98 -6.38 -7.96 7.56
CA SER A 98 -7.43 -8.97 7.47
C SER A 98 -6.97 -10.20 6.67
N GLN A 99 -7.66 -11.33 6.87
CA GLN A 99 -7.29 -12.57 6.18
C GLN A 99 -7.42 -12.47 4.66
N VAL A 100 -8.45 -11.78 4.16
CA VAL A 100 -8.60 -11.57 2.71
C VAL A 100 -7.49 -10.69 2.15
N ALA A 101 -7.09 -9.66 2.87
CA ALA A 101 -5.96 -8.82 2.49
C ALA A 101 -4.64 -9.61 2.52
N ALA A 102 -4.45 -10.44 3.54
CA ALA A 102 -3.28 -11.32 3.64
C ALA A 102 -3.18 -12.27 2.44
N ARG A 103 -4.28 -12.86 2.02
CA ARG A 103 -4.30 -13.71 0.81
C ARG A 103 -3.93 -12.93 -0.44
N ALA A 104 -4.48 -11.75 -0.62
CA ALA A 104 -4.14 -10.88 -1.77
C ALA A 104 -2.66 -10.48 -1.76
N LEU A 105 -2.09 -10.25 -0.58
CA LEU A 105 -0.69 -9.89 -0.41
C LEU A 105 0.28 -11.10 -0.44
N GLY A 106 -0.24 -12.32 -0.37
CA GLY A 106 0.60 -13.51 -0.23
C GLY A 106 1.30 -13.63 1.12
N ILE A 107 0.66 -13.13 2.18
CA ILE A 107 1.18 -13.16 3.56
C ILE A 107 0.61 -14.37 4.29
N SER A 108 1.47 -15.20 4.86
CA SER A 108 1.09 -16.32 5.72
C SER A 108 1.64 -16.25 7.14
N GLY A 109 2.47 -15.28 7.41
CA GLY A 109 3.14 -15.05 8.70
C GLY A 109 3.69 -13.64 8.73
N LEU A 110 4.71 -13.38 9.52
CA LEU A 110 5.36 -12.07 9.55
C LEU A 110 6.06 -11.80 8.22
N THR A 111 5.74 -10.67 7.62
CA THR A 111 6.23 -10.30 6.29
C THR A 111 6.63 -8.84 6.27
N GLN A 112 7.78 -8.54 5.68
CA GLN A 112 8.23 -7.16 5.49
C GLN A 112 7.35 -6.46 4.47
N VAL A 113 6.72 -5.37 4.88
CA VAL A 113 5.86 -4.53 4.03
C VAL A 113 6.26 -3.06 4.12
N CYS A 114 5.86 -2.29 3.12
CA CYS A 114 5.89 -0.83 3.17
C CYS A 114 4.49 -0.27 2.95
N LEU A 115 4.18 0.77 3.68
CA LEU A 115 2.88 1.43 3.70
C LEU A 115 2.95 2.78 3.02
N ASN A 116 1.94 3.11 2.21
CA ASN A 116 1.69 4.45 1.71
C ASN A 116 0.24 4.83 1.99
N ILE A 117 0.04 5.97 2.62
CA ILE A 117 -1.30 6.50 2.85
C ILE A 117 -1.85 7.00 1.51
N THR A 118 -2.97 6.47 1.09
CA THR A 118 -3.63 6.88 -0.17
C THR A 118 -4.75 7.87 0.07
N TRP A 119 -5.38 7.80 1.23
CA TRP A 119 -6.44 8.71 1.63
C TRP A 119 -6.57 8.74 3.15
N MET A 120 -6.83 9.90 3.71
CA MET A 120 -7.15 10.08 5.13
C MET A 120 -8.49 10.79 5.26
N PRO A 121 -9.32 10.40 6.25
CA PRO A 121 -10.49 11.20 6.57
C PRO A 121 -10.04 12.59 7.00
N GLU A 122 -10.73 13.62 6.55
CA GLU A 122 -10.47 14.96 7.03
C GLU A 122 -10.60 14.98 8.56
N ARG A 123 -9.58 15.52 9.22
CA ARG A 123 -9.75 15.86 10.62
C ARG A 123 -10.92 16.83 10.68
N GLN A 124 -12.04 16.36 11.21
CA GLN A 124 -13.04 17.30 11.63
C GLN A 124 -12.35 18.24 12.61
N SER A 125 -12.06 19.44 12.16
CA SER A 125 -11.70 20.49 13.08
C SER A 125 -12.87 20.59 14.05
N VAL A 126 -12.67 20.09 15.26
CA VAL A 126 -13.60 20.36 16.36
C VAL A 126 -13.73 21.86 16.38
N GLY A 127 -14.92 22.36 15.97
CA GLY A 127 -15.13 23.78 15.81
C GLY A 127 -14.71 24.49 17.05
N GLN A 128 -13.66 25.29 16.92
CA GLN A 128 -13.33 26.26 17.94
C GLN A 128 -14.44 27.29 17.91
N LYS A 129 -15.25 27.23 18.94
CA LYS A 129 -16.09 28.37 19.24
C LYS A 129 -15.23 29.51 19.80
#